data_0adc7b473e991752836537a53cb8f3df
#
_entry.id   0adc7b473e991752836537a53cb8f3df
#
_cell.length_a   1.000
_cell.length_b   1.000
_cell.length_c   1.000
_cell.angle_alpha   90.00
_cell.angle_beta   90.00
_cell.angle_gamma   90.00
#
_symmetry.space_group_name_H-M   'P 1'
#
loop_
_entity.id
_entity.type
_entity.pdbx_description
1 polymer ?
#
loop_
_entity_poly.entity_id
_entity_poly.type
_entity_poly.pdbx_seq_one_letter_code
_entity_poly.pdbx_strand_id
1 'polypeptide(L)'
;MLYDIAREFALDAEVTNIATLGQGFINDTYVVTTLGSRYILQRKNHNIFPDVAAMMDNIWRVTTHLKAKVKAAGGDPEREVLTVIPTKEGKLYHRDGDNFWAVSLYIEGSVTHDVADTPRLAYMGGRGIGRFQAMLSDFTEPLAEVIKGFHNIRWRFEQWDRALAEDRVGRKALVAEEIAWIESRRERMLEFWTLVEQQVLPIRVTHNDTKLSNILFDENDEVLCVIDLDTVMSSTSLNDFGDAIRSYTNTGAEDDEDLSRVSMNIEIFRHYAEGYLSERGASMTASEREWLAFSALYITYEQVLRFLMDYIDGDTYYKIAYPTHNLVRARAQHKLLESMEQQYDDMKAIVKSLL
;
A
#
# COMPACT_ATOMS: atom_id res chain seq x y z
N MET A 1 -25.21 9.32 16.83
CA MET A 1 -23.73 9.37 16.74
C MET A 1 -23.27 9.42 15.26
N LEU A 2 -23.35 8.36 14.42
CA LEU A 2 -22.83 8.43 13.03
C LEU A 2 -23.52 9.49 12.17
N TYR A 3 -24.83 9.66 12.29
CA TYR A 3 -25.59 10.71 11.60
C TYR A 3 -25.16 12.13 12.03
N ASP A 4 -24.82 12.33 13.28
CA ASP A 4 -24.38 13.63 13.78
C ASP A 4 -22.99 13.94 13.23
N ILE A 5 -22.09 12.94 13.22
CA ILE A 5 -20.77 13.06 12.64
C ILE A 5 -20.85 13.36 11.12
N ALA A 6 -21.67 12.62 10.36
CA ALA A 6 -21.83 12.85 8.94
C ALA A 6 -22.35 14.27 8.62
N ARG A 7 -23.19 14.83 9.48
CA ARG A 7 -23.72 16.21 9.34
C ARG A 7 -22.69 17.31 9.53
N GLU A 8 -21.53 17.02 10.11
CA GLU A 8 -20.43 17.98 10.23
C GLU A 8 -19.76 18.26 8.87
N PHE A 9 -19.93 17.38 7.89
CA PHE A 9 -19.32 17.51 6.57
C PHE A 9 -20.22 18.26 5.57
N ALA A 10 -19.59 18.85 4.54
CA ALA A 10 -20.27 19.60 3.48
C ALA A 10 -20.89 18.66 2.44
N LEU A 11 -21.82 17.81 2.89
CA LEU A 11 -22.57 16.90 2.01
C LEU A 11 -23.57 17.71 1.15
N ASP A 12 -23.91 17.16 -0.02
CA ASP A 12 -24.80 17.81 -0.99
C ASP A 12 -26.28 17.85 -0.60
N ALA A 13 -26.71 16.90 0.25
CA ALA A 13 -28.09 16.79 0.68
C ALA A 13 -28.22 16.11 2.07
N GLU A 14 -29.46 15.94 2.54
CA GLU A 14 -29.75 15.29 3.82
C GLU A 14 -29.37 13.80 3.78
N VAL A 15 -28.77 13.32 4.89
CA VAL A 15 -28.40 11.91 5.07
C VAL A 15 -29.64 11.06 5.32
N THR A 16 -29.87 10.08 4.44
CA THR A 16 -31.00 9.17 4.51
C THR A 16 -30.64 7.80 5.09
N ASN A 17 -29.41 7.33 4.88
CA ASN A 17 -28.94 6.05 5.39
C ASN A 17 -27.44 6.05 5.66
N ILE A 18 -27.00 5.25 6.65
CA ILE A 18 -25.58 4.94 6.90
C ILE A 18 -25.47 3.44 7.13
N ALA A 19 -24.65 2.76 6.31
CA ALA A 19 -24.42 1.33 6.38
C ALA A 19 -22.92 1.02 6.46
N THR A 20 -22.53 -0.01 7.20
CA THR A 20 -21.13 -0.48 7.25
C THR A 20 -20.70 -0.98 5.88
N LEU A 21 -19.52 -0.60 5.44
CA LEU A 21 -18.89 -1.07 4.22
C LEU A 21 -17.74 -2.03 4.56
N GLY A 22 -18.02 -3.34 4.48
CA GLY A 22 -17.01 -4.38 4.73
C GLY A 22 -16.46 -4.37 6.16
N GLN A 23 -15.44 -5.18 6.39
CA GLN A 23 -14.61 -5.11 7.60
C GLN A 23 -13.24 -4.53 7.20
N GLY A 24 -13.09 -3.21 7.28
CA GLY A 24 -11.80 -2.57 7.07
C GLY A 24 -10.75 -3.12 8.06
N PHE A 25 -9.54 -3.43 7.56
CA PHE A 25 -8.47 -3.95 8.42
C PHE A 25 -7.95 -2.89 9.40
N ILE A 26 -7.95 -1.63 8.98
CA ILE A 26 -7.37 -0.50 9.73
C ILE A 26 -8.46 0.46 10.19
N ASN A 27 -9.26 0.99 9.26
CA ASN A 27 -10.30 1.99 9.51
C ASN A 27 -11.69 1.35 9.59
N ASP A 28 -12.58 1.91 10.41
CA ASP A 28 -14.00 1.58 10.30
C ASP A 28 -14.59 2.40 9.15
N THR A 29 -15.24 1.72 8.21
CA THR A 29 -15.72 2.34 6.97
C THR A 29 -17.23 2.17 6.80
N TYR A 30 -17.89 3.25 6.41
CA TYR A 30 -19.33 3.32 6.22
C TYR A 30 -19.67 3.99 4.89
N VAL A 31 -20.78 3.53 4.27
CA VAL A 31 -21.42 4.24 3.16
C VAL A 31 -22.49 5.14 3.73
N VAL A 32 -22.37 6.44 3.47
CA VAL A 32 -23.40 7.45 3.77
C VAL A 32 -24.17 7.74 2.51
N THR A 33 -25.49 7.55 2.54
CA THR A 33 -26.39 7.86 1.43
C THR A 33 -27.15 9.14 1.75
N THR A 34 -27.16 10.08 0.82
CA THR A 34 -27.98 11.28 0.87
C THR A 34 -29.13 11.21 -0.14
N LEU A 35 -29.94 12.24 -0.24
CA LEU A 35 -30.92 12.38 -1.33
C LEU A 35 -30.27 12.68 -2.71
N GLY A 36 -28.98 13.05 -2.72
CA GLY A 36 -28.18 13.31 -3.92
C GLY A 36 -27.16 12.22 -4.16
N SER A 37 -26.01 12.32 -3.51
CA SER A 37 -24.84 11.46 -3.72
C SER A 37 -24.66 10.43 -2.60
N ARG A 38 -23.72 9.49 -2.80
CA ARG A 38 -23.18 8.62 -1.76
C ARG A 38 -21.78 9.07 -1.36
N TYR A 39 -21.40 8.77 -0.12
CA TYR A 39 -20.09 9.12 0.44
C TYR A 39 -19.51 7.95 1.22
N ILE A 40 -18.20 7.94 1.38
CA ILE A 40 -17.47 7.05 2.29
C ILE A 40 -17.12 7.85 3.53
N LEU A 41 -17.63 7.45 4.68
CA LEU A 41 -17.27 7.96 6.00
C LEU A 41 -16.32 6.97 6.67
N GLN A 42 -15.14 7.43 7.07
CA GLN A 42 -14.15 6.59 7.74
C GLN A 42 -13.77 7.15 9.10
N ARG A 43 -13.73 6.26 10.11
CA ARG A 43 -13.04 6.53 11.35
C ARG A 43 -11.58 6.15 11.20
N LYS A 44 -10.69 7.15 11.19
CA LYS A 44 -9.26 6.96 11.03
C LYS A 44 -8.62 6.39 12.28
N ASN A 45 -7.78 5.37 12.11
CA ASN A 45 -7.11 4.70 13.22
C ASN A 45 -5.87 5.48 13.66
N HIS A 46 -6.04 6.37 14.65
CA HIS A 46 -4.97 7.20 15.19
C HIS A 46 -3.89 6.44 15.99
N ASN A 47 -4.10 5.15 16.28
CA ASN A 47 -3.05 4.31 16.86
C ASN A 47 -1.99 3.88 15.81
N ILE A 48 -2.41 3.79 14.53
CA ILE A 48 -1.52 3.49 13.39
C ILE A 48 -1.03 4.80 12.77
N PHE A 49 -1.90 5.80 12.66
CA PHE A 49 -1.61 7.14 12.12
C PHE A 49 -1.69 8.19 13.23
N PRO A 50 -0.62 8.37 14.02
CA PRO A 50 -0.68 9.23 15.20
C PRO A 50 -0.91 10.71 14.85
N ASP A 51 -0.52 11.16 13.66
CA ASP A 51 -0.80 12.50 13.14
C ASP A 51 -1.82 12.45 11.99
N VAL A 52 -3.10 12.34 12.33
CA VAL A 52 -4.20 12.34 11.35
C VAL A 52 -4.27 13.67 10.58
N ALA A 53 -3.86 14.78 11.17
CA ALA A 53 -3.85 16.07 10.48
C ALA A 53 -2.84 16.07 9.32
N ALA A 54 -1.61 15.61 9.57
CA ALA A 54 -0.58 15.49 8.54
C ALA A 54 -0.97 14.47 7.46
N MET A 55 -1.58 13.34 7.84
CA MET A 55 -2.09 12.36 6.90
C MET A 55 -3.14 12.95 5.96
N MET A 56 -4.12 13.67 6.49
CA MET A 56 -5.18 14.29 5.68
C MET A 56 -4.65 15.43 4.81
N ASP A 57 -3.62 16.16 5.26
CA ASP A 57 -2.93 17.16 4.44
C ASP A 57 -2.20 16.51 3.25
N ASN A 58 -1.47 15.42 3.47
CA ASN A 58 -0.84 14.64 2.39
C ASN A 58 -1.88 14.21 1.35
N ILE A 59 -3.00 13.62 1.78
CA ILE A 59 -4.09 13.18 0.90
C ILE A 59 -4.65 14.35 0.10
N TRP A 60 -4.92 15.46 0.76
CA TRP A 60 -5.48 16.66 0.13
C TRP A 60 -4.57 17.21 -0.97
N ARG A 61 -3.28 17.37 -0.66
CA ARG A 61 -2.28 17.91 -1.60
C ARG A 61 -2.10 16.99 -2.81
N VAL A 62 -1.98 15.69 -2.59
CA VAL A 62 -1.84 14.68 -3.64
C VAL A 62 -3.08 14.64 -4.53
N THR A 63 -4.27 14.57 -3.94
CA THR A 63 -5.52 14.53 -4.72
C THR A 63 -5.81 15.82 -5.46
N THR A 64 -5.44 16.97 -4.90
CA THR A 64 -5.55 18.27 -5.58
C THR A 64 -4.67 18.32 -6.83
N HIS A 65 -3.41 17.85 -6.72
CA HIS A 65 -2.50 17.75 -7.86
C HIS A 65 -3.03 16.79 -8.95
N LEU A 66 -3.45 15.58 -8.53
CA LEU A 66 -4.01 14.59 -9.45
C LEU A 66 -5.25 15.11 -10.19
N LYS A 67 -6.17 15.78 -9.48
CA LYS A 67 -7.35 16.38 -10.09
C LYS A 67 -7.01 17.41 -11.17
N ALA A 68 -6.00 18.24 -10.94
CA ALA A 68 -5.52 19.19 -11.93
C ALA A 68 -4.96 18.47 -13.18
N LYS A 69 -4.21 17.37 -13.01
CA LYS A 69 -3.68 16.56 -14.11
C LYS A 69 -4.77 15.87 -14.92
N VAL A 70 -5.72 15.21 -14.23
CA VAL A 70 -6.85 14.54 -14.88
C VAL A 70 -7.68 15.54 -15.68
N LYS A 71 -8.01 16.69 -15.10
CA LYS A 71 -8.74 17.75 -15.78
C LYS A 71 -8.00 18.27 -17.03
N ALA A 72 -6.68 18.48 -16.92
CA ALA A 72 -5.86 18.92 -18.04
C ALA A 72 -5.80 17.87 -19.17
N ALA A 73 -5.90 16.59 -18.83
CA ALA A 73 -5.98 15.49 -19.80
C ALA A 73 -7.39 15.27 -20.38
N GLY A 74 -8.40 16.04 -19.95
CA GLY A 74 -9.79 15.92 -20.41
C GLY A 74 -10.59 14.80 -19.74
N GLY A 75 -10.07 14.22 -18.64
CA GLY A 75 -10.75 13.21 -17.81
C GLY A 75 -11.72 13.81 -16.79
N ASP A 76 -12.34 12.93 -15.99
CA ASP A 76 -13.29 13.28 -14.94
C ASP A 76 -12.63 13.22 -13.55
N PRO A 77 -12.25 14.36 -12.95
CA PRO A 77 -11.57 14.38 -11.65
C PRO A 77 -12.39 13.81 -10.48
N GLU A 78 -13.71 13.73 -10.58
CA GLU A 78 -14.56 13.19 -9.52
C GLU A 78 -14.67 11.65 -9.58
N ARG A 79 -14.39 11.08 -10.75
CA ARG A 79 -14.36 9.63 -10.95
C ARG A 79 -12.95 9.04 -10.90
N GLU A 80 -11.96 9.80 -11.39
CA GLU A 80 -10.59 9.29 -11.57
C GLU A 80 -9.67 9.62 -10.39
N VAL A 81 -10.13 10.46 -9.44
CA VAL A 81 -9.35 10.84 -8.25
C VAL A 81 -10.22 10.82 -7.00
N LEU A 82 -9.70 10.27 -5.91
CA LEU A 82 -10.33 10.32 -4.59
C LEU A 82 -10.68 11.78 -4.24
N THR A 83 -11.96 12.04 -3.93
CA THR A 83 -12.44 13.37 -3.59
C THR A 83 -12.72 13.47 -2.10
N VAL A 84 -11.85 14.14 -1.36
CA VAL A 84 -12.07 14.45 0.06
C VAL A 84 -13.17 15.52 0.18
N ILE A 85 -14.15 15.27 1.07
CA ILE A 85 -15.22 16.22 1.40
C ILE A 85 -14.85 16.90 2.70
N PRO A 86 -14.62 18.22 2.71
CA PRO A 86 -14.29 18.96 3.92
C PRO A 86 -15.50 19.05 4.86
N THR A 87 -15.24 19.36 6.12
CA THR A 87 -16.30 19.77 7.05
C THR A 87 -16.93 21.10 6.59
N LYS A 88 -18.09 21.45 7.15
CA LYS A 88 -18.75 22.76 6.92
C LYS A 88 -17.87 23.96 7.31
N GLU A 89 -16.88 23.74 8.19
CA GLU A 89 -15.87 24.73 8.57
C GLU A 89 -14.62 24.71 7.65
N GLY A 90 -14.59 23.87 6.63
CA GLY A 90 -13.47 23.74 5.70
C GLY A 90 -12.30 22.87 6.19
N LYS A 91 -12.45 22.13 7.29
CA LYS A 91 -11.43 21.19 7.79
C LYS A 91 -11.48 19.87 7.01
N LEU A 92 -10.34 19.18 6.88
CA LEU A 92 -10.24 17.91 6.13
C LEU A 92 -10.71 16.70 6.95
N TYR A 93 -10.91 16.87 8.25
CA TYR A 93 -11.42 15.83 9.15
C TYR A 93 -12.24 16.47 10.29
N HIS A 94 -13.12 15.68 10.89
CA HIS A 94 -13.84 16.04 12.10
C HIS A 94 -13.30 15.24 13.30
N ARG A 95 -13.13 15.87 14.44
CA ARG A 95 -12.72 15.22 15.70
C ARG A 95 -13.92 15.13 16.65
N ASP A 96 -14.26 13.91 17.05
CA ASP A 96 -15.27 13.62 18.07
C ASP A 96 -14.60 12.87 19.24
N GLY A 97 -14.34 13.58 20.33
CA GLY A 97 -13.52 13.06 21.43
C GLY A 97 -12.13 12.67 20.97
N ASP A 98 -11.79 11.39 21.09
CA ASP A 98 -10.52 10.83 20.63
C ASP A 98 -10.60 10.23 19.22
N ASN A 99 -11.76 10.28 18.57
CA ASN A 99 -11.95 9.73 17.24
C ASN A 99 -11.77 10.81 16.15
N PHE A 100 -11.22 10.39 15.02
CA PHE A 100 -11.02 11.25 13.86
C PHE A 100 -11.82 10.66 12.69
N TRP A 101 -12.60 11.51 12.03
CA TRP A 101 -13.49 11.14 10.95
C TRP A 101 -13.17 11.90 9.68
N ALA A 102 -13.15 11.22 8.56
CA ALA A 102 -12.98 11.82 7.25
C ALA A 102 -14.05 11.31 6.29
N VAL A 103 -14.39 12.12 5.30
CA VAL A 103 -15.38 11.79 4.28
C VAL A 103 -14.77 11.96 2.91
N SER A 104 -15.06 11.01 2.01
CA SER A 104 -14.77 11.12 0.58
C SER A 104 -16.03 10.82 -0.24
N LEU A 105 -16.03 11.30 -1.49
CA LEU A 105 -17.10 11.01 -2.43
C LEU A 105 -17.05 9.52 -2.80
N TYR A 106 -18.22 8.86 -2.83
CA TYR A 106 -18.35 7.49 -3.34
C TYR A 106 -18.32 7.50 -4.87
N ILE A 107 -17.51 6.67 -5.48
CA ILE A 107 -17.41 6.58 -6.94
C ILE A 107 -18.43 5.54 -7.43
N GLU A 108 -19.50 6.02 -8.04
CA GLU A 108 -20.62 5.19 -8.51
C GLU A 108 -20.20 4.23 -9.65
N GLY A 109 -20.78 3.01 -9.61
CA GLY A 109 -20.50 1.97 -10.63
C GLY A 109 -19.08 1.44 -10.58
N SER A 110 -18.35 1.67 -9.49
CA SER A 110 -17.03 1.08 -9.28
C SER A 110 -17.13 -0.32 -8.69
N VAL A 111 -16.19 -1.18 -9.08
CA VAL A 111 -15.96 -2.51 -8.53
C VAL A 111 -14.53 -2.63 -8.00
N THR A 112 -14.30 -3.54 -7.06
CA THR A 112 -12.98 -3.88 -6.52
C THR A 112 -12.70 -5.37 -6.69
N HIS A 113 -11.43 -5.71 -6.81
CA HIS A 113 -10.96 -7.09 -6.84
C HIS A 113 -9.95 -7.30 -5.71
N ASP A 114 -10.02 -8.44 -5.03
CA ASP A 114 -9.07 -8.78 -3.96
C ASP A 114 -7.82 -9.47 -4.49
N VAL A 115 -7.93 -10.18 -5.61
CA VAL A 115 -6.87 -11.00 -6.21
C VAL A 115 -6.76 -10.72 -7.71
N ALA A 116 -5.53 -10.64 -8.22
CA ALA A 116 -5.24 -10.56 -9.64
C ALA A 116 -5.23 -11.97 -10.24
N ASP A 117 -6.40 -12.58 -10.41
CA ASP A 117 -6.57 -13.94 -10.89
C ASP A 117 -6.40 -14.10 -12.41
N THR A 118 -6.33 -12.99 -13.13
CA THR A 118 -6.14 -12.97 -14.58
C THR A 118 -4.99 -12.06 -15.00
N PRO A 119 -4.30 -12.38 -16.13
CA PRO A 119 -3.32 -11.48 -16.74
C PRO A 119 -3.84 -10.08 -17.02
N ARG A 120 -5.12 -9.95 -17.42
CA ARG A 120 -5.75 -8.66 -17.67
C ARG A 120 -5.86 -7.82 -16.40
N LEU A 121 -6.33 -8.37 -15.29
CA LEU A 121 -6.43 -7.64 -14.02
C LEU A 121 -5.04 -7.24 -13.50
N ALA A 122 -4.03 -8.11 -13.64
CA ALA A 122 -2.67 -7.76 -13.29
C ALA A 122 -2.14 -6.57 -14.14
N TYR A 123 -2.37 -6.61 -15.45
CA TYR A 123 -2.02 -5.51 -16.37
C TYR A 123 -2.72 -4.21 -15.99
N MET A 124 -4.02 -4.25 -15.74
CA MET A 124 -4.81 -3.07 -15.37
C MET A 124 -4.41 -2.52 -14.00
N GLY A 125 -4.12 -3.39 -13.02
CA GLY A 125 -3.57 -2.98 -11.73
C GLY A 125 -2.22 -2.26 -11.88
N GLY A 126 -1.33 -2.81 -12.71
CA GLY A 126 -0.07 -2.18 -13.08
C GLY A 126 -0.27 -0.80 -13.72
N ARG A 127 -1.20 -0.68 -14.68
CA ARG A 127 -1.58 0.63 -15.27
C ARG A 127 -2.07 1.61 -14.23
N GLY A 128 -2.92 1.17 -13.30
CA GLY A 128 -3.47 2.04 -12.26
C GLY A 128 -2.38 2.69 -11.41
N ILE A 129 -1.48 1.89 -10.85
CA ILE A 129 -0.37 2.39 -10.03
C ILE A 129 0.67 3.13 -10.88
N GLY A 130 0.97 2.63 -12.07
CA GLY A 130 1.88 3.31 -13.01
C GLY A 130 1.39 4.71 -13.38
N ARG A 131 0.10 4.87 -13.72
CA ARG A 131 -0.54 6.15 -14.01
C ARG A 131 -0.56 7.08 -12.79
N PHE A 132 -0.90 6.57 -11.62
CA PHE A 132 -0.86 7.33 -10.36
C PHE A 132 0.52 7.95 -10.14
N GLN A 133 1.59 7.16 -10.23
CA GLN A 133 2.95 7.65 -10.06
C GLN A 133 3.43 8.55 -11.19
N ALA A 134 3.02 8.28 -12.44
CA ALA A 134 3.37 9.12 -13.60
C ALA A 134 2.79 10.53 -13.46
N MET A 135 1.52 10.64 -13.04
CA MET A 135 0.86 11.93 -12.81
C MET A 135 1.49 12.71 -11.64
N LEU A 136 2.10 12.03 -10.68
CA LEU A 136 2.79 12.64 -9.53
C LEU A 136 4.30 12.84 -9.76
N SER A 137 4.82 12.56 -10.96
CA SER A 137 6.26 12.64 -11.24
C SER A 137 6.85 14.05 -11.12
N ASP A 138 6.03 15.08 -11.27
CA ASP A 138 6.37 16.49 -11.10
C ASP A 138 5.87 17.10 -9.77
N PHE A 139 5.33 16.29 -8.86
CA PHE A 139 5.01 16.71 -7.51
C PHE A 139 6.31 16.79 -6.68
N THR A 140 6.75 18.01 -6.35
CA THR A 140 8.07 18.26 -5.74
C THR A 140 8.01 18.62 -4.26
N GLU A 141 6.81 18.88 -3.73
CA GLU A 141 6.65 19.24 -2.33
C GLU A 141 6.80 18.01 -1.43
N PRO A 142 7.59 18.09 -0.35
CA PRO A 142 7.72 16.96 0.58
C PRO A 142 6.38 16.67 1.27
N LEU A 143 6.06 15.39 1.41
CA LEU A 143 4.93 14.92 2.21
C LEU A 143 5.41 14.53 3.60
N ALA A 144 4.52 14.64 4.59
CA ALA A 144 4.79 14.21 5.95
C ALA A 144 4.97 12.69 6.04
N GLU A 145 5.85 12.24 6.92
CA GLU A 145 6.02 10.83 7.25
C GLU A 145 4.92 10.42 8.24
N VAL A 146 3.82 9.84 7.75
CA VAL A 146 2.63 9.49 8.56
C VAL A 146 2.80 8.19 9.35
N ILE A 147 3.70 7.31 8.90
CA ILE A 147 4.17 6.14 9.64
C ILE A 147 5.69 6.16 9.64
N LYS A 148 6.26 6.34 10.81
CA LYS A 148 7.71 6.47 10.98
C LYS A 148 8.46 5.24 10.46
N GLY A 149 9.42 5.46 9.57
CA GLY A 149 10.28 4.42 9.03
C GLY A 149 9.56 3.39 8.17
N PHE A 150 8.40 3.76 7.59
CA PHE A 150 7.65 2.85 6.71
C PHE A 150 8.50 2.50 5.48
N HIS A 151 8.67 1.20 5.20
CA HIS A 151 9.58 0.65 4.19
C HIS A 151 11.06 1.07 4.32
N ASN A 152 11.49 1.64 5.44
CA ASN A 152 12.88 1.91 5.74
C ASN A 152 13.52 0.70 6.44
N ILE A 153 14.25 -0.12 5.69
CA ILE A 153 14.83 -1.35 6.24
C ILE A 153 15.88 -1.09 7.31
N ARG A 154 16.60 0.04 7.27
CA ARG A 154 17.55 0.42 8.32
C ARG A 154 16.82 0.63 9.65
N TRP A 155 15.72 1.37 9.62
CA TRP A 155 14.83 1.55 10.77
C TRP A 155 14.24 0.21 11.26
N ARG A 156 13.87 -0.68 10.33
CA ARG A 156 13.37 -2.01 10.70
C ARG A 156 14.44 -2.86 11.35
N PHE A 157 15.70 -2.78 10.91
CA PHE A 157 16.79 -3.51 11.57
C PHE A 157 17.10 -2.98 12.97
N GLU A 158 16.97 -1.68 13.23
CA GLU A 158 17.08 -1.15 14.59
C GLU A 158 16.02 -1.73 15.53
N GLN A 159 14.78 -1.88 15.03
CA GLN A 159 13.70 -2.51 15.77
C GLN A 159 13.95 -4.02 15.95
N TRP A 160 14.38 -4.69 14.90
CA TRP A 160 14.74 -6.11 14.89
C TRP A 160 15.84 -6.44 15.89
N ASP A 161 16.95 -5.71 15.88
CA ASP A 161 18.06 -5.90 16.80
C ASP A 161 17.62 -5.73 18.26
N ARG A 162 16.70 -4.78 18.51
CA ARG A 162 16.11 -4.59 19.83
C ARG A 162 15.21 -5.77 20.23
N ALA A 163 14.33 -6.23 19.36
CA ALA A 163 13.45 -7.38 19.63
C ALA A 163 14.27 -8.63 19.94
N LEU A 164 15.36 -8.88 19.17
CA LEU A 164 16.27 -9.99 19.44
C LEU A 164 17.04 -9.88 20.76
N ALA A 165 17.40 -8.65 21.17
CA ALA A 165 18.13 -8.41 22.42
C ALA A 165 17.20 -8.55 23.64
N GLU A 166 15.97 -8.06 23.54
CA GLU A 166 14.99 -8.08 24.63
C GLU A 166 14.32 -9.45 24.80
N ASP A 167 14.02 -10.16 23.71
CA ASP A 167 13.33 -11.46 23.67
C ASP A 167 12.21 -11.56 24.73
N ARG A 168 11.31 -10.56 24.71
CA ARG A 168 10.34 -10.27 25.78
C ARG A 168 9.49 -11.45 26.20
N VAL A 169 9.20 -12.35 25.29
CA VAL A 169 8.33 -13.51 25.51
C VAL A 169 9.07 -14.86 25.35
N GLY A 170 10.40 -14.83 25.18
CA GLY A 170 11.24 -16.03 25.11
C GLY A 170 11.06 -16.89 23.86
N ARG A 171 10.66 -16.27 22.72
CA ARG A 171 10.40 -16.99 21.47
C ARG A 171 11.59 -17.02 20.50
N LYS A 172 12.64 -16.23 20.74
CA LYS A 172 13.84 -16.16 19.89
C LYS A 172 14.46 -17.53 19.58
N ALA A 173 14.61 -18.38 20.61
CA ALA A 173 15.21 -19.71 20.43
C ALA A 173 14.36 -20.65 19.56
N LEU A 174 13.05 -20.39 19.41
CA LEU A 174 12.13 -21.21 18.63
C LEU A 174 12.21 -20.94 17.12
N VAL A 175 12.87 -19.84 16.72
CA VAL A 175 12.92 -19.35 15.32
C VAL A 175 14.36 -19.04 14.90
N ALA A 176 15.33 -19.81 15.40
CA ALA A 176 16.75 -19.59 15.13
C ALA A 176 17.12 -19.71 13.63
N GLU A 177 16.46 -20.60 12.90
CA GLU A 177 16.67 -20.78 11.46
C GLU A 177 16.15 -19.59 10.68
N GLU A 178 14.96 -19.09 11.01
CA GLU A 178 14.37 -17.89 10.40
C GLU A 178 15.20 -16.64 10.69
N ILE A 179 15.75 -16.51 11.91
CA ILE A 179 16.67 -15.42 12.26
C ILE A 179 17.93 -15.49 11.40
N ALA A 180 18.56 -16.65 11.28
CA ALA A 180 19.75 -16.83 10.46
C ALA A 180 19.47 -16.49 8.98
N TRP A 181 18.29 -16.85 8.48
CA TRP A 181 17.85 -16.53 7.14
C TRP A 181 17.69 -15.00 6.94
N ILE A 182 17.07 -14.29 7.89
CA ILE A 182 16.96 -12.82 7.87
C ILE A 182 18.36 -12.19 7.82
N GLU A 183 19.25 -12.59 8.74
CA GLU A 183 20.60 -12.01 8.83
C GLU A 183 21.45 -12.26 7.57
N SER A 184 21.26 -13.39 6.90
CA SER A 184 22.00 -13.71 5.66
C SER A 184 21.73 -12.77 4.49
N ARG A 185 20.64 -12.01 4.52
CA ARG A 185 20.22 -11.07 3.47
C ARG A 185 20.34 -9.60 3.88
N ARG A 186 20.67 -9.34 5.14
CA ARG A 186 20.70 -8.01 5.74
C ARG A 186 21.50 -6.99 4.93
N GLU A 187 22.72 -7.33 4.54
CA GLU A 187 23.61 -6.42 3.79
C GLU A 187 23.00 -6.01 2.45
N ARG A 188 22.43 -6.96 1.72
CA ARG A 188 21.83 -6.69 0.40
C ARG A 188 20.62 -5.77 0.50
N MET A 189 19.80 -5.90 1.55
CA MET A 189 18.66 -5.03 1.79
C MET A 189 19.11 -3.63 2.20
N LEU A 190 20.17 -3.53 3.00
CA LEU A 190 20.79 -2.25 3.36
C LEU A 190 21.43 -1.55 2.15
N GLU A 191 22.01 -2.29 1.19
CA GLU A 191 22.52 -1.75 -0.06
C GLU A 191 21.42 -1.00 -0.82
N PHE A 192 20.26 -1.63 -1.04
CA PHE A 192 19.11 -0.99 -1.69
C PHE A 192 18.70 0.31 -0.98
N TRP A 193 18.56 0.27 0.35
CA TRP A 193 18.15 1.46 1.10
C TRP A 193 19.20 2.56 1.10
N THR A 194 20.48 2.20 1.06
CA THR A 194 21.58 3.16 0.92
C THR A 194 21.47 3.96 -0.39
N LEU A 195 21.01 3.36 -1.48
CA LEU A 195 20.74 4.08 -2.73
C LEU A 195 19.63 5.13 -2.58
N VAL A 196 18.62 4.84 -1.74
CA VAL A 196 17.56 5.80 -1.42
C VAL A 196 18.12 6.95 -0.59
N GLU A 197 18.89 6.66 0.46
CA GLU A 197 19.52 7.68 1.33
C GLU A 197 20.48 8.59 0.55
N GLN A 198 21.19 8.03 -0.42
CA GLN A 198 22.08 8.77 -1.31
C GLN A 198 21.38 9.46 -2.48
N GLN A 199 20.06 9.33 -2.59
CA GLN A 199 19.22 9.85 -3.66
C GLN A 199 19.62 9.36 -5.08
N VAL A 200 20.31 8.22 -5.16
CA VAL A 200 20.52 7.49 -6.42
C VAL A 200 19.18 6.94 -6.91
N LEU A 201 18.37 6.44 -5.98
CA LEU A 201 16.95 6.21 -6.18
C LEU A 201 16.19 7.45 -5.72
N PRO A 202 15.53 8.19 -6.62
CA PRO A 202 14.91 9.46 -6.28
C PRO A 202 13.74 9.31 -5.32
N ILE A 203 13.55 10.33 -4.49
CA ILE A 203 12.37 10.45 -3.64
C ILE A 203 11.19 10.91 -4.50
N ARG A 204 10.07 10.21 -4.37
CA ARG A 204 8.81 10.42 -5.09
C ARG A 204 7.64 10.39 -4.12
N VAL A 205 6.46 10.74 -4.59
CA VAL A 205 5.22 10.39 -3.89
C VAL A 205 4.97 8.89 -4.07
N THR A 206 4.73 8.19 -2.97
CA THR A 206 4.43 6.76 -2.94
C THR A 206 3.11 6.49 -2.25
N HIS A 207 2.38 5.50 -2.74
CA HIS A 207 1.14 5.03 -2.13
C HIS A 207 1.41 4.16 -0.88
N ASN A 208 2.38 3.24 -0.99
CA ASN A 208 2.86 2.31 0.04
C ASN A 208 1.86 1.21 0.51
N ASP A 209 0.71 1.08 -0.14
CA ASP A 209 -0.25 -0.03 0.05
C ASP A 209 -0.95 -0.31 -1.29
N THR A 210 -0.23 -0.87 -2.25
CA THR A 210 -0.63 -0.97 -3.66
C THR A 210 -1.34 -2.27 -4.02
N LYS A 211 -1.97 -2.92 -3.04
CA LYS A 211 -2.81 -4.10 -3.27
C LYS A 211 -3.96 -3.78 -4.25
N LEU A 212 -4.44 -4.80 -4.96
CA LEU A 212 -5.45 -4.67 -6.01
C LEU A 212 -6.76 -4.05 -5.49
N SER A 213 -7.16 -4.39 -4.27
CA SER A 213 -8.38 -3.85 -3.64
C SER A 213 -8.33 -2.33 -3.37
N ASN A 214 -7.16 -1.69 -3.51
CA ASN A 214 -6.99 -0.23 -3.44
C ASN A 214 -7.07 0.45 -4.82
N ILE A 215 -7.52 -0.28 -5.83
CA ILE A 215 -7.86 0.26 -7.16
C ILE A 215 -9.34 0.02 -7.42
N LEU A 216 -10.05 1.07 -7.79
CA LEU A 216 -11.40 0.98 -8.30
C LEU A 216 -11.37 0.79 -9.81
N PHE A 217 -12.22 -0.13 -10.30
CA PHE A 217 -12.41 -0.42 -11.71
C PHE A 217 -13.84 -0.12 -12.12
N ASP A 218 -14.08 0.03 -13.40
CA ASP A 218 -15.43 0.03 -13.97
C ASP A 218 -15.93 -1.41 -14.24
N GLU A 219 -17.13 -1.53 -14.81
CA GLU A 219 -17.76 -2.81 -15.15
C GLU A 219 -17.00 -3.62 -16.24
N ASN A 220 -16.04 -2.99 -16.93
CA ASN A 220 -15.21 -3.60 -17.96
C ASN A 220 -13.77 -3.86 -17.47
N ASP A 221 -13.52 -3.76 -16.17
CA ASP A 221 -12.20 -3.84 -15.53
C ASP A 221 -11.21 -2.75 -15.99
N GLU A 222 -11.69 -1.60 -16.51
CA GLU A 222 -10.83 -0.45 -16.75
C GLU A 222 -10.61 0.33 -15.43
N VAL A 223 -9.39 0.82 -15.25
CA VAL A 223 -9.02 1.56 -14.02
C VAL A 223 -9.79 2.88 -13.93
N LEU A 224 -10.48 3.08 -12.83
CA LEU A 224 -11.12 4.35 -12.48
C LEU A 224 -10.24 5.18 -11.56
N CYS A 225 -9.95 4.69 -10.35
CA CYS A 225 -9.36 5.49 -9.29
C CYS A 225 -8.49 4.65 -8.36
N VAL A 226 -7.36 5.20 -7.94
CA VAL A 226 -6.55 4.66 -6.84
C VAL A 226 -7.06 5.27 -5.53
N ILE A 227 -7.35 4.43 -4.54
CA ILE A 227 -7.96 4.79 -3.25
C ILE A 227 -7.10 4.35 -2.07
N ASP A 228 -7.56 4.61 -0.85
CA ASP A 228 -6.87 4.28 0.40
C ASP A 228 -5.48 4.93 0.53
N LEU A 229 -5.48 6.26 0.39
CA LEU A 229 -4.27 7.10 0.37
C LEU A 229 -3.72 7.40 1.78
N ASP A 230 -4.10 6.68 2.82
CA ASP A 230 -3.71 6.94 4.21
C ASP A 230 -2.20 6.79 4.43
N THR A 231 -1.54 5.97 3.61
CA THR A 231 -0.10 5.71 3.64
C THR A 231 0.69 6.53 2.63
N VAL A 232 0.05 7.51 1.95
CA VAL A 232 0.75 8.32 0.96
C VAL A 232 1.82 9.20 1.61
N MET A 233 3.07 9.02 1.19
CA MET A 233 4.26 9.67 1.75
C MET A 233 5.29 9.93 0.65
N SER A 234 6.40 10.59 1.05
CA SER A 234 7.59 10.71 0.21
C SER A 234 8.54 9.54 0.47
N SER A 235 8.82 8.73 -0.56
CA SER A 235 9.77 7.61 -0.52
C SER A 235 10.27 7.27 -1.93
N THR A 236 10.90 6.11 -2.14
CA THR A 236 11.18 5.63 -3.49
C THR A 236 9.95 4.98 -4.12
N SER A 237 9.62 5.33 -5.36
CA SER A 237 8.49 4.75 -6.10
C SER A 237 8.61 3.23 -6.28
N LEU A 238 9.78 2.67 -6.09
CA LEU A 238 10.03 1.24 -6.17
C LEU A 238 9.32 0.45 -5.06
N ASN A 239 9.04 1.08 -3.91
CA ASN A 239 8.26 0.45 -2.85
C ASN A 239 6.87 0.05 -3.33
N ASP A 240 6.21 0.92 -4.11
CA ASP A 240 4.87 0.64 -4.65
C ASP A 240 4.88 -0.54 -5.64
N PHE A 241 5.88 -0.59 -6.53
CA PHE A 241 6.03 -1.73 -7.42
C PHE A 241 6.29 -3.02 -6.63
N GLY A 242 7.19 -2.96 -5.65
CA GLY A 242 7.53 -4.11 -4.81
C GLY A 242 6.33 -4.64 -4.02
N ASP A 243 5.54 -3.78 -3.42
CA ASP A 243 4.36 -4.17 -2.64
C ASP A 243 3.26 -4.77 -3.52
N ALA A 244 3.03 -4.18 -4.69
CA ALA A 244 2.10 -4.75 -5.65
C ALA A 244 2.55 -6.15 -6.10
N ILE A 245 3.80 -6.34 -6.50
CA ILE A 245 4.30 -7.65 -6.92
C ILE A 245 4.14 -8.68 -5.80
N ARG A 246 4.44 -8.33 -4.56
CA ARG A 246 4.25 -9.20 -3.40
C ARG A 246 2.81 -9.70 -3.28
N SER A 247 1.84 -8.83 -3.46
CA SER A 247 0.42 -9.17 -3.30
C SER A 247 -0.20 -9.82 -4.54
N TYR A 248 0.12 -9.32 -5.75
CA TYR A 248 -0.48 -9.80 -6.99
C TYR A 248 0.03 -11.16 -7.44
N THR A 249 1.31 -11.44 -7.22
CA THR A 249 1.94 -12.64 -7.77
C THR A 249 1.92 -13.84 -6.84
N ASN A 250 1.53 -13.66 -5.58
CA ASN A 250 1.46 -14.76 -4.63
C ASN A 250 0.33 -15.72 -5.01
N THR A 251 0.67 -16.99 -5.23
CA THR A 251 -0.32 -18.03 -5.56
C THR A 251 -1.05 -18.58 -4.34
N GLY A 252 -0.52 -18.37 -3.13
CA GLY A 252 -1.14 -18.72 -1.85
C GLY A 252 -1.69 -17.50 -1.11
N ALA A 253 -2.24 -17.73 0.08
CA ALA A 253 -2.60 -16.65 1.00
C ALA A 253 -1.36 -16.06 1.67
N GLU A 254 -1.49 -14.83 2.22
CA GLU A 254 -0.41 -14.20 3.00
C GLU A 254 -0.04 -15.02 4.25
N ASP A 255 -1.00 -15.74 4.78
CA ASP A 255 -0.91 -16.62 5.94
C ASP A 255 -1.18 -18.09 5.62
N ASP A 256 -0.81 -18.53 4.40
CA ASP A 256 -1.03 -19.92 3.97
C ASP A 256 -0.17 -20.89 4.79
N GLU A 257 -0.81 -21.80 5.51
CA GLU A 257 -0.12 -22.85 6.27
C GLU A 257 0.52 -23.92 5.36
N ASP A 258 -0.04 -24.12 4.16
CA ASP A 258 0.50 -25.04 3.16
C ASP A 258 1.46 -24.31 2.21
N LEU A 259 2.73 -24.30 2.57
CA LEU A 259 3.79 -23.63 1.82
C LEU A 259 3.95 -24.17 0.38
N SER A 260 3.42 -25.38 0.06
CA SER A 260 3.46 -25.90 -1.31
C SER A 260 2.60 -25.12 -2.28
N ARG A 261 1.63 -24.35 -1.77
CA ARG A 261 0.75 -23.47 -2.56
C ARG A 261 1.35 -22.08 -2.79
N VAL A 262 2.41 -21.73 -2.05
CA VAL A 262 3.00 -20.39 -2.08
C VAL A 262 4.14 -20.32 -3.09
N SER A 263 3.95 -19.55 -4.13
CA SER A 263 4.98 -19.24 -5.13
C SER A 263 4.71 -17.91 -5.81
N MET A 264 5.71 -17.36 -6.48
CA MET A 264 5.56 -16.20 -7.34
C MET A 264 5.12 -16.62 -8.73
N ASN A 265 3.98 -16.10 -9.20
CA ASN A 265 3.50 -16.32 -10.56
C ASN A 265 4.16 -15.34 -11.54
N ILE A 266 5.09 -15.84 -12.36
CA ILE A 266 5.90 -15.02 -13.29
C ILE A 266 5.05 -14.40 -14.41
N GLU A 267 3.93 -15.02 -14.82
CA GLU A 267 3.07 -14.47 -15.86
C GLU A 267 2.27 -13.27 -15.31
N ILE A 268 1.78 -13.35 -14.07
CA ILE A 268 1.16 -12.20 -13.38
C ILE A 268 2.19 -11.08 -13.20
N PHE A 269 3.43 -11.40 -12.80
CA PHE A 269 4.52 -10.43 -12.75
C PHE A 269 4.72 -9.72 -14.10
N ARG A 270 4.80 -10.48 -15.21
CA ARG A 270 4.99 -9.96 -16.57
C ARG A 270 3.90 -8.94 -16.93
N HIS A 271 2.64 -9.33 -16.75
CA HIS A 271 1.51 -8.48 -17.13
C HIS A 271 1.38 -7.24 -16.23
N TYR A 272 1.64 -7.39 -14.91
CA TYR A 272 1.68 -6.22 -14.05
C TYR A 272 2.81 -5.26 -14.45
N ALA A 273 4.03 -5.77 -14.68
CA ALA A 273 5.16 -4.96 -15.09
C ALA A 273 4.90 -4.25 -16.45
N GLU A 274 4.27 -4.94 -17.41
CA GLU A 274 3.87 -4.37 -18.69
C GLU A 274 2.90 -3.18 -18.49
N GLY A 275 1.83 -3.39 -17.71
CA GLY A 275 0.87 -2.32 -17.39
C GLY A 275 1.51 -1.15 -16.67
N TYR A 276 2.33 -1.40 -15.66
CA TYR A 276 3.04 -0.38 -14.90
C TYR A 276 4.00 0.43 -15.76
N LEU A 277 4.84 -0.24 -16.56
CA LEU A 277 5.84 0.40 -17.40
C LEU A 277 5.23 1.14 -18.60
N SER A 278 4.07 0.71 -19.10
CA SER A 278 3.34 1.43 -20.15
C SER A 278 2.98 2.87 -19.76
N GLU A 279 2.73 3.10 -18.48
CA GLU A 279 2.36 4.42 -17.93
C GLU A 279 3.57 5.14 -17.29
N ARG A 280 4.38 4.40 -16.52
CA ARG A 280 5.44 4.97 -15.69
C ARG A 280 6.81 4.97 -16.35
N GLY A 281 7.06 4.07 -17.31
CA GLY A 281 8.39 3.81 -17.88
C GLY A 281 9.12 5.04 -18.40
N ALA A 282 8.43 5.93 -19.12
CA ALA A 282 9.02 7.14 -19.69
C ALA A 282 9.56 8.13 -18.63
N SER A 283 9.00 8.15 -17.42
CA SER A 283 9.37 9.07 -16.33
C SER A 283 10.35 8.47 -15.31
N MET A 284 10.76 7.20 -15.50
CA MET A 284 11.74 6.53 -14.64
C MET A 284 13.17 6.90 -14.99
N THR A 285 14.01 7.07 -13.96
CA THR A 285 15.47 7.17 -14.12
C THR A 285 16.08 5.81 -14.47
N ALA A 286 17.33 5.81 -14.93
CA ALA A 286 18.05 4.56 -15.21
C ALA A 286 18.17 3.67 -13.95
N SER A 287 18.46 4.29 -12.80
CA SER A 287 18.54 3.57 -11.51
C SER A 287 17.19 2.99 -11.07
N GLU A 288 16.08 3.72 -11.23
CA GLU A 288 14.75 3.16 -10.95
C GLU A 288 14.47 1.93 -11.82
N ARG A 289 14.84 1.94 -13.11
CA ARG A 289 14.66 0.80 -14.02
C ARG A 289 15.54 -0.40 -13.64
N GLU A 290 16.78 -0.14 -13.26
CA GLU A 290 17.75 -1.17 -12.87
C GLU A 290 17.29 -1.93 -11.61
N TRP A 291 16.77 -1.20 -10.61
CA TRP A 291 16.39 -1.75 -9.32
C TRP A 291 14.90 -2.15 -9.22
N LEU A 292 14.13 -2.00 -10.29
CA LEU A 292 12.67 -2.25 -10.27
C LEU A 292 12.35 -3.69 -9.87
N ALA A 293 12.97 -4.69 -10.49
CA ALA A 293 12.74 -6.10 -10.15
C ALA A 293 13.18 -6.43 -8.70
N PHE A 294 14.26 -5.79 -8.22
CA PHE A 294 14.75 -6.01 -6.85
C PHE A 294 13.77 -5.50 -5.79
N SER A 295 13.01 -4.47 -6.08
CA SER A 295 12.05 -3.92 -5.12
C SER A 295 11.00 -4.94 -4.66
N ALA A 296 10.65 -5.91 -5.50
CA ALA A 296 9.77 -7.01 -5.13
C ALA A 296 10.39 -7.90 -4.04
N LEU A 297 11.68 -8.21 -4.17
CA LEU A 297 12.43 -8.96 -3.17
C LEU A 297 12.54 -8.14 -1.88
N TYR A 298 12.83 -6.85 -2.01
CA TYR A 298 13.01 -5.93 -0.90
C TYR A 298 11.74 -5.81 -0.02
N ILE A 299 10.60 -5.52 -0.62
CA ILE A 299 9.34 -5.38 0.14
C ILE A 299 8.87 -6.71 0.72
N THR A 300 9.01 -7.82 -0.04
CA THR A 300 8.65 -9.14 0.47
C THR A 300 9.54 -9.52 1.66
N TYR A 301 10.86 -9.25 1.59
CA TYR A 301 11.77 -9.46 2.70
C TYR A 301 11.39 -8.61 3.93
N GLU A 302 11.10 -7.32 3.73
CA GLU A 302 10.67 -6.45 4.83
C GLU A 302 9.43 -7.03 5.52
N GLN A 303 8.49 -7.57 4.77
CA GLN A 303 7.28 -8.16 5.34
C GLN A 303 7.56 -9.43 6.14
N VAL A 304 8.49 -10.30 5.68
CA VAL A 304 8.96 -11.44 6.47
C VAL A 304 9.55 -10.97 7.81
N LEU A 305 10.47 -9.99 7.75
CA LEU A 305 11.11 -9.43 8.93
C LEU A 305 10.08 -8.87 9.91
N ARG A 306 9.11 -8.11 9.43
CA ARG A 306 8.07 -7.48 10.26
C ARG A 306 7.19 -8.51 10.98
N PHE A 307 6.72 -9.55 10.28
CA PHE A 307 5.92 -10.61 10.89
C PHE A 307 6.72 -11.43 11.90
N LEU A 308 7.96 -11.77 11.56
CA LEU A 308 8.83 -12.53 12.46
C LEU A 308 9.20 -11.73 13.71
N MET A 309 9.49 -10.43 13.53
CA MET A 309 9.79 -9.52 14.63
C MET A 309 8.60 -9.39 15.59
N ASP A 310 7.38 -9.20 15.05
CA ASP A 310 6.18 -9.10 15.87
C ASP A 310 5.90 -10.41 16.64
N TYR A 311 6.14 -11.58 16.02
CA TYR A 311 6.07 -12.87 16.71
C TYR A 311 7.04 -12.94 17.88
N ILE A 312 8.30 -12.53 17.69
CA ILE A 312 9.33 -12.52 18.75
C ILE A 312 8.95 -11.52 19.85
N ASP A 313 8.34 -10.39 19.52
CA ASP A 313 7.94 -9.31 20.43
C ASP A 313 6.60 -9.56 21.15
N GLY A 314 5.92 -10.69 20.87
CA GLY A 314 4.71 -11.12 21.54
C GLY A 314 3.40 -10.73 20.85
N ASP A 315 3.42 -10.55 19.52
CA ASP A 315 2.25 -10.27 18.68
C ASP A 315 1.54 -8.95 19.06
N THR A 316 2.30 -7.88 19.16
CA THR A 316 1.82 -6.59 19.68
C THR A 316 1.35 -5.63 18.59
N TYR A 317 1.78 -5.84 17.34
CA TYR A 317 1.49 -4.95 16.22
C TYR A 317 0.34 -5.45 15.32
N TYR A 318 0.45 -6.69 14.84
CA TYR A 318 -0.57 -7.26 13.95
C TYR A 318 -1.66 -7.99 14.73
N LYS A 319 -2.90 -7.86 14.27
CA LYS A 319 -3.99 -8.71 14.80
C LYS A 319 -3.73 -10.17 14.45
N ILE A 320 -3.80 -11.04 15.45
CA ILE A 320 -3.63 -12.48 15.28
C ILE A 320 -4.93 -13.22 15.55
N ALA A 321 -5.17 -14.32 14.84
CA ALA A 321 -6.28 -15.22 15.07
C ALA A 321 -5.90 -16.38 16.02
N TYR A 322 -4.60 -16.71 16.10
CA TYR A 322 -4.05 -17.78 16.95
C TYR A 322 -2.58 -17.48 17.29
N PRO A 323 -1.99 -18.12 18.33
CA PRO A 323 -0.68 -17.71 18.90
C PRO A 323 0.53 -17.79 17.96
N THR A 324 0.46 -18.55 16.86
CA THR A 324 1.54 -18.70 15.87
C THR A 324 1.23 -18.00 14.53
N HIS A 325 0.18 -17.19 14.46
CA HIS A 325 -0.30 -16.61 13.19
C HIS A 325 0.78 -15.75 12.50
N ASN A 326 1.49 -14.90 13.23
CA ASN A 326 2.57 -14.10 12.65
C ASN A 326 3.77 -14.96 12.21
N LEU A 327 4.04 -16.08 12.88
CA LEU A 327 5.07 -17.02 12.42
C LEU A 327 4.65 -17.72 11.11
N VAL A 328 3.39 -18.10 10.97
CA VAL A 328 2.83 -18.66 9.73
C VAL A 328 2.94 -17.64 8.61
N ARG A 329 2.54 -16.40 8.84
CA ARG A 329 2.71 -15.30 7.88
C ARG A 329 4.17 -15.10 7.47
N ALA A 330 5.09 -15.06 8.44
CA ALA A 330 6.51 -14.92 8.15
C ALA A 330 7.02 -16.05 7.24
N ARG A 331 6.63 -17.30 7.51
CA ARG A 331 7.02 -18.46 6.71
C ARG A 331 6.40 -18.46 5.31
N ALA A 332 5.14 -18.07 5.17
CA ALA A 332 4.48 -17.93 3.87
C ALA A 332 5.17 -16.85 3.01
N GLN A 333 5.45 -15.68 3.58
CA GLN A 333 6.17 -14.60 2.88
C GLN A 333 7.64 -14.98 2.58
N HIS A 334 8.30 -15.72 3.48
CA HIS A 334 9.62 -16.29 3.21
C HIS A 334 9.58 -17.23 2.00
N LYS A 335 8.59 -18.12 1.94
CA LYS A 335 8.42 -19.04 0.80
C LYS A 335 8.17 -18.29 -0.50
N LEU A 336 7.38 -17.23 -0.49
CA LEU A 336 7.16 -16.37 -1.64
C LEU A 336 8.49 -15.71 -2.10
N LEU A 337 9.27 -15.20 -1.15
CA LEU A 337 10.57 -14.58 -1.47
C LEU A 337 11.57 -15.59 -2.05
N GLU A 338 11.64 -16.82 -1.52
CA GLU A 338 12.46 -17.89 -2.14
C GLU A 338 12.08 -18.13 -3.61
N SER A 339 10.77 -18.15 -3.89
CA SER A 339 10.29 -18.30 -5.28
C SER A 339 10.67 -17.10 -6.16
N MET A 340 10.63 -15.87 -5.62
CA MET A 340 11.10 -14.67 -6.33
C MET A 340 12.62 -14.70 -6.57
N GLU A 341 13.40 -15.12 -5.58
CA GLU A 341 14.87 -15.25 -5.70
C GLU A 341 15.26 -16.26 -6.80
N GLN A 342 14.55 -17.39 -6.89
CA GLN A 342 14.75 -18.40 -7.93
C GLN A 342 14.42 -17.89 -9.34
N GLN A 343 13.45 -16.98 -9.47
CA GLN A 343 12.97 -16.40 -10.73
C GLN A 343 13.54 -14.98 -11.00
N TYR A 344 14.49 -14.52 -10.18
CA TYR A 344 14.95 -13.14 -10.24
C TYR A 344 15.59 -12.74 -11.58
N ASP A 345 16.33 -13.64 -12.22
CA ASP A 345 16.92 -13.38 -13.53
C ASP A 345 15.85 -13.23 -14.61
N ASP A 346 14.78 -14.03 -14.54
CA ASP A 346 13.63 -13.91 -15.44
C ASP A 346 12.86 -12.60 -15.20
N MET A 347 12.67 -12.20 -13.94
CA MET A 347 12.06 -10.90 -13.60
C MET A 347 12.85 -9.73 -14.21
N LYS A 348 14.19 -9.74 -14.09
CA LYS A 348 15.06 -8.72 -14.71
C LYS A 348 14.96 -8.73 -16.23
N ALA A 349 14.95 -9.92 -16.85
CA ALA A 349 14.84 -10.07 -18.30
C ALA A 349 13.49 -9.52 -18.81
N ILE A 350 12.39 -9.78 -18.09
CA ILE A 350 11.06 -9.25 -18.40
C ILE A 350 11.08 -7.72 -18.33
N VAL A 351 11.52 -7.15 -17.21
CA VAL A 351 11.59 -5.67 -17.06
C VAL A 351 12.43 -5.05 -18.17
N LYS A 352 13.58 -5.62 -18.48
CA LYS A 352 14.45 -5.13 -19.55
C LYS A 352 13.80 -5.19 -20.94
N SER A 353 12.97 -6.20 -21.19
CA SER A 353 12.28 -6.35 -22.49
C SER A 353 11.12 -5.37 -22.69
N LEU A 354 10.61 -4.79 -21.60
CA LEU A 354 9.48 -3.86 -21.58
C LEU A 354 9.92 -2.38 -21.60
N LEU A 355 11.20 -2.10 -21.40
CA LEU A 355 11.82 -0.77 -21.39
C LEU A 355 12.46 -0.41 -22.73
#